data_7b5d58f3d088832d3c6f7bb1fb0eefe0
#
_entry.id   7b5d58f3d088832d3c6f7bb1fb0eefe0
#
_cell.length_a   1.000
_cell.length_b   1.000
_cell.length_c   1.000
_cell.angle_alpha   90.00
_cell.angle_beta   90.00
_cell.angle_gamma   90.00
#
_symmetry.space_group_name_H-M   'P 1'
#
loop_
_entity.id
_entity.type
_entity.pdbx_description
1 polymer ?
#
loop_
_entity_poly.entity_id
_entity_poly.type
_entity_poly.pdbx_seq_one_letter_code
_entity_poly.pdbx_strand_id
1 'polypeptide(L)'
;MSQSRQEQYFNLIDQLMRCPNGEEPNVLTENSELLDQGFIESLVQVSTMMAHEDNPDGAKFLIHVARQLAKELGLYPEVPVNS
;
A
#
# COMPACT_ATOMS: atom_id res chain seq x y z
N MET A 1 -18.95 10.08 13.65
CA MET A 1 -19.09 9.19 12.52
C MET A 1 -17.80 8.54 12.19
N SER A 2 -17.85 7.26 11.98
CA SER A 2 -16.63 6.55 11.65
C SER A 2 -16.33 6.73 10.17
N GLN A 3 -15.06 6.74 9.85
CA GLN A 3 -14.62 6.81 8.47
C GLN A 3 -14.90 5.47 7.80
N SER A 4 -15.13 5.52 6.51
CA SER A 4 -15.25 4.28 5.76
C SER A 4 -13.88 3.61 5.75
N ARG A 5 -13.87 2.30 5.53
CA ARG A 5 -12.62 1.57 5.53
C ARG A 5 -11.71 2.07 4.41
N GLN A 6 -12.30 2.46 3.28
CA GLN A 6 -11.51 2.99 2.18
C GLN A 6 -10.82 4.30 2.56
N GLU A 7 -11.51 5.16 3.31
CA GLU A 7 -10.89 6.38 3.78
C GLU A 7 -9.73 6.09 4.74
N GLN A 8 -9.88 5.07 5.55
CA GLN A 8 -8.82 4.68 6.46
C GLN A 8 -7.61 4.17 5.68
N TYR A 9 -7.84 3.43 4.61
CA TYR A 9 -6.75 2.99 3.75
C TYR A 9 -6.00 4.18 3.18
N PHE A 10 -6.72 5.16 2.66
CA PHE A 10 -6.07 6.34 2.07
C PHE A 10 -5.30 7.13 3.12
N ASN A 11 -5.85 7.24 4.33
CA ASN A 11 -5.13 7.92 5.40
C ASN A 11 -3.84 7.20 5.75
N LEU A 12 -3.86 5.88 5.77
CA LEU A 12 -2.66 5.11 6.06
C LEU A 12 -1.63 5.28 4.95
N ILE A 13 -2.08 5.28 3.70
CA ILE A 13 -1.18 5.50 2.58
C ILE A 13 -0.52 6.87 2.71
N ASP A 14 -1.29 7.89 3.08
CA ASP A 14 -0.75 9.23 3.27
C ASP A 14 0.32 9.22 4.37
N GLN A 15 0.07 8.51 5.46
CA GLN A 15 1.05 8.41 6.53
C GLN A 15 2.34 7.77 6.04
N LEU A 16 2.22 6.71 5.24
CA LEU A 16 3.39 6.05 4.70
C LEU A 16 4.21 6.97 3.81
N MET A 17 3.53 7.80 3.03
CA MET A 17 4.21 8.73 2.15
C MET A 17 4.92 9.84 2.92
N ARG A 18 4.45 10.16 4.11
CA ARG A 18 4.99 11.26 4.90
C ARG A 18 6.01 10.81 5.93
N CYS A 19 6.04 9.53 6.28
CA CYS A 19 6.92 9.11 7.35
C CYS A 19 8.38 9.12 6.88
N PRO A 20 9.32 9.30 7.81
CA PRO A 20 10.73 9.27 7.44
C PRO A 20 11.13 7.88 6.95
N ASN A 21 12.18 7.86 6.15
CA ASN A 21 12.69 6.59 5.67
C ASN A 21 13.05 5.69 6.84
N GLY A 22 12.60 4.45 6.76
CA GLY A 22 12.88 3.49 7.81
C GLY A 22 11.77 3.36 8.82
N GLU A 23 10.79 4.28 8.80
CA GLU A 23 9.67 4.20 9.75
C GLU A 23 8.46 3.48 9.19
N GLU A 24 8.49 3.12 7.92
CA GLU A 24 7.35 2.45 7.29
C GLU A 24 6.90 1.21 8.05
N PRO A 25 7.81 0.33 8.49
CA PRO A 25 7.35 -0.85 9.24
C PRO A 25 6.60 -0.49 10.51
N ASN A 26 7.01 0.57 11.18
CA ASN A 26 6.32 0.99 12.41
C ASN A 26 4.92 1.48 12.10
N VAL A 27 4.77 2.27 11.04
CA VAL A 27 3.46 2.78 10.64
C VAL A 27 2.54 1.62 10.30
N LEU A 28 3.04 0.65 9.58
CA LEU A 28 2.25 -0.52 9.19
C LEU A 28 1.86 -1.34 10.41
N THR A 29 2.78 -1.54 11.33
CA THR A 29 2.50 -2.32 12.54
C THR A 29 1.42 -1.66 13.37
N GLU A 30 1.47 -0.34 13.50
CA GLU A 30 0.48 0.39 14.29
C GLU A 30 -0.90 0.34 13.68
N ASN A 31 -0.99 0.03 12.40
CA ASN A 31 -2.27 -0.02 11.69
C ASN A 31 -2.53 -1.41 11.13
N SER A 32 -2.08 -2.44 11.84
CA SER A 32 -2.11 -3.80 11.33
C SER A 32 -3.52 -4.28 11.00
N GLU A 33 -4.56 -3.75 11.65
CA GLU A 33 -5.92 -4.17 11.35
C GLU A 33 -6.38 -3.71 9.96
N LEU A 34 -5.68 -2.78 9.37
CA LEU A 34 -6.01 -2.32 8.02
C LEU A 34 -5.23 -3.04 6.94
N LEU A 35 -4.29 -3.89 7.32
CA LEU A 35 -3.42 -4.55 6.35
C LEU A 35 -4.09 -5.79 5.79
N ASP A 36 -4.97 -5.58 4.83
CA ASP A 36 -5.69 -6.67 4.20
C ASP A 36 -5.68 -6.47 2.69
N GLN A 37 -6.39 -7.32 1.98
CA GLN A 37 -6.41 -7.25 0.52
C GLN A 37 -6.93 -5.90 0.03
N GLY A 38 -7.91 -5.34 0.72
CA GLY A 38 -8.44 -4.04 0.33
C GLY A 38 -7.40 -2.95 0.39
N PHE A 39 -6.54 -3.00 1.41
CA PHE A 39 -5.47 -2.02 1.50
C PHE A 39 -4.47 -2.17 0.35
N ILE A 40 -4.13 -3.42 0.01
CA ILE A 40 -3.22 -3.67 -1.10
C ILE A 40 -3.80 -3.12 -2.40
N GLU A 41 -5.09 -3.34 -2.63
CA GLU A 41 -5.74 -2.82 -3.82
C GLU A 41 -5.72 -1.29 -3.83
N SER A 42 -5.90 -0.68 -2.67
CA SER A 42 -5.84 0.77 -2.57
C SER A 42 -4.43 1.29 -2.88
N LEU A 43 -3.41 0.58 -2.41
CA LEU A 43 -2.03 0.96 -2.72
C LEU A 43 -1.79 0.94 -4.23
N VAL A 44 -2.25 -0.09 -4.91
CA VAL A 44 -2.08 -0.19 -6.35
C VAL A 44 -2.84 0.93 -7.05
N GLN A 45 -4.04 1.21 -6.60
CA GLN A 45 -4.85 2.25 -7.19
C GLN A 45 -4.20 3.62 -7.08
N VAL A 46 -3.71 3.95 -5.88
CA VAL A 46 -3.06 5.23 -5.66
C VAL A 46 -1.75 5.31 -6.45
N SER A 47 -1.01 4.20 -6.52
CA SER A 47 0.23 4.20 -7.28
C SER A 47 -0.02 4.46 -8.76
N THR A 48 -1.11 3.92 -9.29
CA THR A 48 -1.48 4.18 -10.68
C THR A 48 -1.78 5.67 -10.89
N MET A 49 -2.51 6.28 -9.95
CA MET A 49 -2.80 7.70 -10.03
C MET A 49 -1.52 8.53 -9.99
N MET A 50 -0.60 8.16 -9.12
CA MET A 50 0.66 8.89 -9.02
C MET A 50 1.49 8.79 -10.29
N ALA A 51 1.49 7.64 -10.92
CA ALA A 51 2.21 7.47 -12.16
C ALA A 51 1.64 8.39 -13.25
N HIS A 52 0.32 8.56 -13.25
CA HIS A 52 -0.32 9.46 -14.20
C HIS A 52 -0.05 10.93 -13.91
N GLU A 53 0.30 11.25 -12.67
CA GLU A 53 0.54 12.61 -12.25
C GLU A 53 2.03 12.94 -12.19
N ASP A 54 2.83 12.20 -12.93
CA ASP A 54 4.25 12.47 -12.98
C ASP A 54 4.97 12.28 -11.66
N ASN A 55 4.52 11.32 -10.88
CA ASN A 55 5.17 11.00 -9.63
C ASN A 55 5.58 9.54 -9.61
N PRO A 56 6.55 9.16 -10.46
CA PRO A 56 6.94 7.75 -10.56
C PRO A 56 7.61 7.22 -9.30
N ASP A 57 8.30 8.08 -8.55
CA ASP A 57 8.96 7.61 -7.32
C ASP A 57 7.94 7.20 -6.29
N GLY A 58 6.89 8.00 -6.11
CA GLY A 58 5.83 7.65 -5.19
C GLY A 58 5.12 6.38 -5.62
N ALA A 59 4.87 6.24 -6.93
CA ALA A 59 4.22 5.04 -7.45
C ALA A 59 5.06 3.81 -7.16
N LYS A 60 6.37 3.88 -7.39
CA LYS A 60 7.24 2.74 -7.14
C LYS A 60 7.26 2.38 -5.66
N PHE A 61 7.28 3.40 -4.79
CA PHE A 61 7.28 3.15 -3.36
C PHE A 61 6.02 2.39 -2.95
N LEU A 62 4.86 2.84 -3.41
CA LEU A 62 3.60 2.19 -3.02
C LEU A 62 3.49 0.79 -3.60
N ILE A 63 3.97 0.57 -4.80
CA ILE A 63 3.98 -0.77 -5.38
C ILE A 63 4.89 -1.68 -4.56
N HIS A 64 6.02 -1.16 -4.12
CA HIS A 64 6.94 -1.96 -3.29
C HIS A 64 6.25 -2.37 -1.99
N VAL A 65 5.56 -1.44 -1.34
CA VAL A 65 4.84 -1.74 -0.11
C VAL A 65 3.75 -2.78 -0.38
N ALA A 66 3.02 -2.62 -1.48
CA ALA A 66 1.95 -3.55 -1.81
C ALA A 66 2.48 -4.97 -2.00
N ARG A 67 3.61 -5.09 -2.67
CA ARG A 67 4.22 -6.41 -2.89
C ARG A 67 4.68 -7.04 -1.59
N GLN A 68 5.28 -6.24 -0.71
CA GLN A 68 5.73 -6.74 0.57
C GLN A 68 4.55 -7.26 1.39
N LEU A 69 3.47 -6.49 1.43
CA LEU A 69 2.31 -6.90 2.20
C LEU A 69 1.63 -8.12 1.59
N ALA A 70 1.53 -8.16 0.27
CA ALA A 70 0.91 -9.30 -0.38
C ALA A 70 1.67 -10.57 -0.07
N LYS A 71 2.98 -10.48 -0.04
CA LYS A 71 3.81 -11.61 0.26
C LYS A 71 3.62 -12.07 1.70
N GLU A 72 3.58 -11.13 2.63
CA GLU A 72 3.44 -11.45 4.04
C GLU A 72 2.06 -12.01 4.37
N LEU A 73 1.05 -11.54 3.66
CA LEU A 73 -0.32 -11.99 3.91
C LEU A 73 -0.69 -13.22 3.08
N GLY A 74 0.21 -13.68 2.23
CA GLY A 74 -0.09 -14.83 1.39
C GLY A 74 -1.05 -14.52 0.27
N LEU A 75 -1.21 -13.24 -0.06
CA LEU A 75 -2.10 -12.81 -1.12
C LEU A 75 -1.37 -12.51 -2.40
N TYR A 76 -0.12 -12.86 -2.47
CA TYR A 76 0.71 -12.58 -3.62
C TYR A 76 0.11 -13.28 -4.82
N PRO A 77 -0.19 -12.54 -5.89
CA PRO A 77 -0.82 -13.18 -7.02
C PRO A 77 0.14 -14.21 -7.58
N GLU A 78 -0.39 -15.37 -7.75
CA GLU A 78 0.32 -16.39 -8.38
C GLU A 78 0.49 -16.01 -9.78
N VAL A 79 1.55 -15.42 -10.08
CA VAL A 79 1.80 -15.17 -11.44
C VAL A 79 2.13 -16.49 -12.01
N PRO A 80 1.33 -16.98 -12.90
CA PRO A 80 1.64 -18.21 -13.55
C PRO A 80 2.89 -17.90 -14.34
N VAL A 81 3.77 -18.37 -13.92
CA VAL A 81 4.89 -18.07 -14.61
C VAL A 81 5.07 -18.75 -15.82
N ASN A 82 4.91 -18.62 -16.10
CA ASN A 82 5.26 -18.92 -16.77
C ASN A 82 5.83 -18.81 -17.14
N SER A 83 5.81 -18.87 -16.94
CA SER A 83 6.28 -18.85 -16.99
C SER A 83 6.50 -18.93 -17.17
#